data_dd3e21bc64278aa21192fb763e4195d5
#
_entry.id   dd3e21bc64278aa21192fb763e4195d5
#
_cell.length_a   1.000
_cell.length_b   1.000
_cell.length_c   1.000
_cell.angle_alpha   90.00
_cell.angle_beta   90.00
_cell.angle_gamma   90.00
#
_symmetry.space_group_name_H-M   'P 1'
#
loop_
_entity.id
_entity.type
_entity.pdbx_description
1 polymer ?
#
loop_
_entity_poly.entity_id
_entity_poly.type
_entity_poly.pdbx_seq_one_letter_code
_entity_poly.pdbx_strand_id
1 'polypeptide(L)' 'MTKSISCNFTGKDCSWSAESTRNDDEELMSMIKEHVLVAHKEIELNPENIANIKSLIKED' A
#
# COMPACT_ATOMS: atom_id res chain seq x y z
N MET A 1 -12.65 13.26 4.36
CA MET A 1 -11.96 12.15 5.03
C MET A 1 -10.77 11.73 4.19
N THR A 2 -9.67 11.42 4.84
CA THR A 2 -8.42 11.07 4.16
C THR A 2 -8.07 9.63 4.47
N LYS A 3 -7.68 8.89 3.45
CA LYS A 3 -7.15 7.55 3.63
C LYS A 3 -5.64 7.56 3.40
N SER A 4 -4.95 6.75 4.15
CA SER A 4 -3.49 6.66 4.04
C SER A 4 -3.04 5.21 4.15
N ILE A 5 -1.85 4.93 3.60
CA ILE A 5 -1.24 3.63 3.66
C ILE A 5 0.26 3.80 3.83
N SER A 6 0.88 2.92 4.61
CA SER A 6 2.32 2.90 4.78
C SER A 6 2.89 1.55 4.38
N CYS A 7 4.14 1.55 3.94
CA CYS A 7 4.80 0.35 3.45
C CYS A 7 5.51 -0.38 4.59
N ASN A 8 4.74 -1.12 5.39
CA ASN A 8 5.33 -1.92 6.47
C ASN A 8 4.76 -3.33 6.54
N PHE A 9 4.06 -3.75 5.49
CA PHE A 9 3.41 -5.06 5.48
C PHE A 9 4.40 -6.22 5.32
N THR A 10 5.62 -5.93 4.93
CA THR A 10 6.67 -6.95 4.77
C THR A 10 7.49 -7.17 6.02
N GLY A 11 7.27 -6.36 7.04
CA GLY A 11 8.13 -6.33 8.21
C GLY A 11 9.47 -5.68 7.97
N LYS A 12 9.72 -5.18 6.77
CA LYS A 12 10.94 -4.47 6.43
C LYS A 12 10.82 -2.99 6.80
N ASP A 13 11.96 -2.41 7.10
CA ASP A 13 12.04 -1.01 7.49
C ASP A 13 11.91 -0.13 6.25
N CYS A 14 10.69 0.30 5.96
CA CYS A 14 10.39 1.12 4.79
C CYS A 14 9.60 2.35 5.22
N SER A 15 10.10 3.54 4.93
CA SER A 15 9.49 4.79 5.33
C SER A 15 8.48 5.34 4.31
N TRP A 16 8.23 4.60 3.23
CA TRP A 16 7.30 5.06 2.20
C TRP A 16 5.86 5.09 2.71
N SER A 17 5.13 6.13 2.34
CA SER A 17 3.72 6.24 2.65
C SER A 17 3.02 7.07 1.57
N ALA A 18 1.70 6.93 1.49
CA ALA A 18 0.88 7.70 0.56
C ALA A 18 -0.45 8.05 1.20
N GLU A 19 -1.07 9.11 0.71
CA GLU A 19 -2.37 9.56 1.18
C GLU A 19 -3.29 9.85 0.00
N SER A 20 -4.58 9.62 0.21
CA SER A 20 -5.61 9.95 -0.78
C SER A 20 -6.66 10.84 -0.13
N THR A 21 -6.82 12.06 -0.64
CA THR A 21 -7.84 12.98 -0.17
C THR A 21 -9.21 12.66 -0.78
N ARG A 22 -9.24 11.76 -1.76
CA ARG A 22 -10.49 11.36 -2.42
C ARG A 22 -11.18 10.20 -1.75
N ASN A 23 -10.60 9.69 -0.66
CA ASN A 23 -11.15 8.53 0.04
C ASN A 23 -11.26 7.33 -0.91
N ASP A 24 -10.24 7.14 -1.77
CA ASP A 24 -10.25 6.15 -2.83
C ASP A 24 -9.19 5.08 -2.59
N ASP A 25 -9.63 3.88 -2.26
CA ASP A 25 -8.75 2.74 -2.00
C ASP A 25 -7.97 2.35 -3.26
N GLU A 26 -8.59 2.46 -4.42
CA GLU A 26 -7.95 2.08 -5.68
C GLU A 26 -6.76 2.97 -5.99
N GLU A 27 -6.87 4.26 -5.68
CA GLU A 27 -5.76 5.17 -5.86
C GLU A 27 -4.58 4.77 -4.98
N LEU A 28 -4.84 4.49 -3.71
CA LEU A 28 -3.79 4.04 -2.78
C LEU A 28 -3.20 2.70 -3.22
N MET A 29 -4.03 1.77 -3.64
CA MET A 29 -3.56 0.47 -4.11
C MET A 29 -2.69 0.59 -5.34
N SER A 30 -3.04 1.49 -6.24
CA SER A 30 -2.23 1.73 -7.43
C SER A 30 -0.85 2.25 -7.06
N MET A 31 -0.79 3.19 -6.13
CA MET A 31 0.47 3.76 -5.67
C MET A 31 1.35 2.73 -4.98
N ILE A 32 0.78 1.93 -4.08
CA ILE A 32 1.56 0.94 -3.35
C ILE A 32 2.04 -0.19 -4.25
N LYS A 33 1.23 -0.60 -5.22
CA LYS A 33 1.64 -1.63 -6.19
C LYS A 33 2.85 -1.17 -6.98
N GLU A 34 2.83 0.05 -7.44
CA GLU A 34 3.97 0.62 -8.17
C GLU A 34 5.21 0.67 -7.29
N HIS A 35 5.05 1.09 -6.05
CA HIS A 35 6.14 1.12 -5.09
C HIS A 35 6.75 -0.28 -4.89
N VAL A 36 5.90 -1.28 -4.70
CA VAL A 36 6.35 -2.66 -4.50
C VAL A 36 7.11 -3.17 -5.71
N LEU A 37 6.62 -2.87 -6.91
CA LEU A 37 7.30 -3.31 -8.13
C LEU A 37 8.70 -2.74 -8.29
N VAL A 38 8.94 -1.57 -7.72
CA VAL A 38 10.24 -0.88 -7.83
C VAL A 38 11.13 -1.20 -6.62
N ALA A 39 10.58 -1.09 -5.42
CA ALA A 39 11.37 -1.17 -4.17
C ALA A 39 11.40 -2.57 -3.56
N HIS A 40 10.36 -3.37 -3.79
CA HIS A 40 10.22 -4.70 -3.18
C HIS A 40 9.91 -5.74 -4.25
N LYS A 41 10.83 -5.90 -5.18
CA LYS A 41 10.65 -6.80 -6.33
C LYS A 41 10.44 -8.25 -5.95
N GLU A 42 10.90 -8.64 -4.78
CA GLU A 42 10.76 -10.01 -4.28
C GLU A 42 9.33 -10.33 -3.83
N ILE A 43 8.49 -9.32 -3.68
CA ILE A 43 7.10 -9.52 -3.25
C ILE A 43 6.23 -9.74 -4.48
N GLU A 44 5.50 -10.86 -4.46
CA GLU A 44 4.57 -11.18 -5.53
C GLU A 44 3.22 -10.52 -5.26
N LEU A 45 2.68 -9.83 -6.27
CA LEU A 45 1.40 -9.15 -6.15
C LEU A 45 0.25 -10.11 -6.50
N ASN A 46 0.11 -11.16 -5.71
CA ASN A 46 -1.00 -12.11 -5.85
C ASN A 46 -2.22 -11.63 -5.04
N PRO A 47 -3.40 -12.25 -5.22
CA PRO A 47 -4.60 -11.81 -4.50
C PRO A 47 -4.45 -11.81 -2.99
N GLU A 48 -3.70 -12.74 -2.42
CA GLU A 48 -3.48 -12.80 -0.98
C GLU A 48 -2.67 -11.60 -0.50
N ASN A 49 -1.57 -11.30 -1.18
CA ASN A 49 -0.74 -10.16 -0.81
C ASN A 49 -1.46 -8.84 -1.03
N ILE A 50 -2.25 -8.75 -2.09
CA ILE A 50 -3.04 -7.55 -2.36
C ILE A 50 -4.05 -7.32 -1.24
N ALA A 51 -4.70 -8.38 -0.76
CA ALA A 51 -5.64 -8.27 0.35
C ALA A 51 -4.94 -7.81 1.63
N ASN A 52 -3.75 -8.31 1.90
CA ASN A 52 -2.96 -7.89 3.06
C ASN A 52 -2.57 -6.42 2.97
N ILE A 53 -2.16 -5.98 1.79
CA ILE A 53 -1.81 -4.57 1.57
C ILE A 53 -3.03 -3.68 1.79
N LYS A 54 -4.18 -4.09 1.26
CA LYS A 54 -5.41 -3.32 1.41
C LYS A 54 -5.80 -3.17 2.87
N SER A 55 -5.53 -4.17 3.70
CA SER A 55 -5.86 -4.11 5.13
C SER A 55 -5.03 -3.07 5.89
N LEU A 56 -3.95 -2.58 5.30
CA LEU A 56 -3.10 -1.55 5.92
C LEU A 56 -3.63 -0.14 5.71
N ILE A 57 -4.62 0.04 4.85
CA ILE A 57 -5.19 1.35 4.58
C ILE A 57 -5.91 1.85 5.83
N LYS A 58 -5.54 3.05 6.26
CA LYS A 58 -6.14 3.70 7.41
C LYS A 58 -7.05 4.84 6.95
N GLU A 59 -8.16 5.00 7.62
CA GLU A 59 -9.10 6.08 7.34
C GLU A 59 -9.16 7.02 8.53
N ASP A 60 -8.95 8.30 8.25
CA ASP A 60 -9.05 9.35 9.27
C ASP A 60 -10.39 10.07 9.20
#